data_0e6aa415072d5c04667de2deb6c151e3
#
_entry.id   0e6aa415072d5c04667de2deb6c151e3
#
_cell.length_a   1.000
_cell.length_b   1.000
_cell.length_c   1.000
_cell.angle_alpha   90.00
_cell.angle_beta   90.00
_cell.angle_gamma   90.00
#
_symmetry.space_group_name_H-M   'P 1'
#
loop_
_entity.id
_entity.type
_entity.pdbx_description
1 polymer ?
#
loop_
_entity_poly.entity_id
_entity_poly.type
_entity_poly.pdbx_seq_one_letter_code
_entity_poly.pdbx_strand_id
1 'polypeptide(L)'
;MTKIIDSKIPEGPIAEKWTNYKAHQKLVNPANKRRLDIIVVGTGLAGASAAASLGEMGFRVFNFCIQDSPRRAHSIAAQGGINAAKNYQNDGDSIYRLFYDTVKGGDYRAREANVYRLAEVSNNIIDQCVAQGVPFAREYGGTLANRSFGGAQVSRTFYAKGQTGQQLLLGAYSALSRQVGAGTVKLYTRYEMLDVVLVDGRARGIIAKNLVTGKLERFAAHAVVIATGGYGNTYFLSTNAMACNVTAAMSCYRKGAMFANPAYVQIHPTCIPVHGDKQSKLTLMSESLRNDGRIWVPKKLEDAKALQAGTKKGSDIPEEDRDYYLERRYPAFGNLVPRDVASRAAKERCD
;
A
#
# COMPACT_ATOMS: atom_id res chain seq x y z
N MET A 1 4.16 11.36 -35.70
CA MET A 1 2.98 10.86 -35.03
C MET A 1 3.35 10.55 -33.59
N THR A 2 2.71 11.19 -32.62
CA THR A 2 2.93 10.91 -31.21
C THR A 2 2.41 9.50 -30.94
N LYS A 3 3.28 8.59 -30.49
CA LYS A 3 2.88 7.23 -30.17
C LYS A 3 1.93 7.27 -28.97
N ILE A 4 0.67 6.95 -29.20
CA ILE A 4 -0.31 6.82 -28.11
C ILE A 4 0.12 5.62 -27.25
N ILE A 5 0.49 5.88 -26.02
CA ILE A 5 0.83 4.84 -25.05
C ILE A 5 -0.48 4.35 -24.43
N ASP A 6 -0.98 3.22 -24.93
CA ASP A 6 -2.15 2.54 -24.38
C ASP A 6 -1.71 1.37 -23.50
N SER A 7 -2.31 1.27 -22.34
CA SER A 7 -2.06 0.18 -21.39
C SER A 7 -3.10 -0.94 -21.46
N LYS A 8 -3.82 -1.06 -22.55
CA LYS A 8 -4.86 -2.08 -22.78
C LYS A 8 -5.92 -2.08 -21.68
N ILE A 9 -6.58 -0.93 -21.51
CA ILE A 9 -7.72 -0.83 -20.62
C ILE A 9 -8.89 -1.60 -21.26
N PRO A 10 -9.62 -2.46 -20.51
CA PRO A 10 -10.82 -3.13 -21.03
C PRO A 10 -11.87 -2.12 -21.54
N GLU A 11 -12.56 -2.46 -22.61
CA GLU A 11 -13.63 -1.65 -23.18
C GLU A 11 -14.97 -1.88 -22.45
N GLY A 12 -15.95 -1.01 -22.70
CA GLY A 12 -17.32 -1.10 -22.18
C GLY A 12 -17.60 -0.19 -20.99
N PRO A 13 -18.82 -0.27 -20.41
CA PRO A 13 -19.22 0.45 -19.22
C PRO A 13 -18.31 0.13 -18.03
N ILE A 14 -18.04 1.12 -17.16
CA ILE A 14 -17.07 0.97 -16.07
C ILE A 14 -17.36 -0.24 -15.16
N ALA A 15 -18.63 -0.50 -14.87
CA ALA A 15 -19.05 -1.61 -14.01
C ALA A 15 -18.88 -3.00 -14.66
N GLU A 16 -18.76 -3.06 -15.97
CA GLU A 16 -18.73 -4.32 -16.72
C GLU A 16 -17.37 -4.62 -17.37
N LYS A 17 -16.51 -3.60 -17.49
CA LYS A 17 -15.21 -3.69 -18.20
C LYS A 17 -14.41 -4.95 -17.84
N TRP A 18 -14.19 -5.20 -16.56
CA TRP A 18 -13.38 -6.33 -16.11
C TRP A 18 -14.10 -7.65 -16.21
N THR A 19 -15.42 -7.69 -16.04
CA THR A 19 -16.22 -8.88 -16.21
C THR A 19 -16.20 -9.33 -17.67
N ASN A 20 -16.44 -8.40 -18.60
CA ASN A 20 -16.39 -8.65 -20.03
C ASN A 20 -14.97 -9.07 -20.47
N TYR A 21 -13.95 -8.38 -20.00
CA TYR A 21 -12.56 -8.73 -20.29
C TYR A 21 -12.20 -10.14 -19.83
N LYS A 22 -12.58 -10.54 -18.60
CA LYS A 22 -12.34 -11.89 -18.07
C LYS A 22 -13.08 -12.97 -18.88
N ALA A 23 -14.29 -12.69 -19.30
CA ALA A 23 -15.08 -13.66 -20.11
C ALA A 23 -14.41 -14.02 -21.44
N HIS A 24 -13.62 -13.11 -22.01
CA HIS A 24 -12.90 -13.31 -23.27
C HIS A 24 -11.45 -13.83 -23.07
N GLN A 25 -10.97 -13.97 -21.83
CA GLN A 25 -9.62 -14.46 -21.61
C GLN A 25 -9.49 -15.96 -21.78
N LYS A 26 -8.49 -16.38 -22.55
CA LYS A 26 -8.14 -17.79 -22.67
C LYS A 26 -7.47 -18.26 -21.36
N LEU A 27 -8.13 -19.16 -20.66
CA LEU A 27 -7.62 -19.69 -19.40
C LEU A 27 -6.54 -20.76 -19.64
N VAL A 28 -5.58 -20.84 -18.73
CA VAL A 28 -4.62 -21.93 -18.70
C VAL A 28 -5.32 -23.20 -18.21
N ASN A 29 -5.18 -24.29 -18.98
CA ASN A 29 -5.68 -25.59 -18.54
C ASN A 29 -5.03 -25.98 -17.20
N PRO A 30 -5.83 -26.40 -16.19
CA PRO A 30 -5.29 -26.78 -14.88
C PRO A 30 -4.14 -27.78 -14.94
N ALA A 31 -4.17 -28.76 -15.84
CA ALA A 31 -3.09 -29.74 -16.02
C ALA A 31 -1.75 -29.13 -16.47
N ASN A 32 -1.78 -27.96 -17.10
CA ASN A 32 -0.58 -27.26 -17.59
C ASN A 32 0.00 -26.27 -16.60
N LYS A 33 -0.75 -25.87 -15.56
CA LYS A 33 -0.30 -24.85 -14.61
C LYS A 33 1.04 -25.19 -13.97
N ARG A 34 1.25 -26.43 -13.55
CA ARG A 34 2.50 -26.94 -12.96
C ARG A 34 3.73 -26.89 -13.88
N ARG A 35 3.53 -26.64 -15.18
CA ARG A 35 4.61 -26.48 -16.18
C ARG A 35 4.99 -25.03 -16.40
N LEU A 36 4.25 -24.11 -15.80
CA LEU A 36 4.48 -22.67 -15.97
C LEU A 36 5.18 -22.11 -14.74
N ASP A 37 6.30 -21.48 -15.01
CA ASP A 37 7.12 -20.79 -14.02
C ASP A 37 6.73 -19.32 -13.96
N ILE A 38 6.52 -18.80 -12.77
CA ILE A 38 6.18 -17.40 -12.54
C ILE A 38 7.18 -16.83 -11.53
N ILE A 39 7.80 -15.73 -11.89
CA ILE A 39 8.64 -14.96 -10.97
C ILE A 39 7.78 -13.87 -10.32
N VAL A 40 7.89 -13.76 -9.01
CA VAL A 40 7.32 -12.65 -8.23
C VAL A 40 8.46 -11.93 -7.51
N VAL A 41 8.70 -10.67 -7.87
CA VAL A 41 9.73 -9.84 -7.25
C VAL A 41 9.10 -8.96 -6.20
N GLY A 42 9.50 -9.14 -4.95
CA GLY A 42 8.91 -8.52 -3.77
C GLY A 42 8.13 -9.52 -2.92
N THR A 43 8.19 -9.33 -1.62
CA THR A 43 7.58 -10.21 -0.60
C THR A 43 6.78 -9.42 0.44
N GLY A 44 6.48 -8.16 0.15
CA GLY A 44 5.52 -7.38 0.90
C GLY A 44 4.11 -7.92 0.72
N LEU A 45 3.11 -7.22 1.22
CA LEU A 45 1.71 -7.68 1.18
C LEU A 45 1.28 -8.10 -0.23
N ALA A 46 1.58 -7.29 -1.25
CA ALA A 46 1.23 -7.60 -2.64
C ALA A 46 1.98 -8.84 -3.18
N GLY A 47 3.30 -8.91 -2.98
CA GLY A 47 4.12 -10.00 -3.50
C GLY A 47 3.86 -11.33 -2.79
N ALA A 48 3.73 -11.32 -1.47
CA ALA A 48 3.39 -12.52 -0.69
C ALA A 48 2.02 -13.06 -1.06
N SER A 49 1.00 -12.19 -1.17
CA SER A 49 -0.35 -12.59 -1.58
C SER A 49 -0.37 -13.15 -3.02
N ALA A 50 0.33 -12.49 -3.95
CA ALA A 50 0.42 -12.96 -5.34
C ALA A 50 1.11 -14.33 -5.43
N ALA A 51 2.25 -14.50 -4.74
CA ALA A 51 2.99 -15.76 -4.75
C ALA A 51 2.20 -16.90 -4.09
N ALA A 52 1.54 -16.63 -2.97
CA ALA A 52 0.67 -17.61 -2.31
C ALA A 52 -0.49 -18.04 -3.22
N SER A 53 -1.23 -17.09 -3.77
CA SER A 53 -2.38 -17.39 -4.64
C SER A 53 -1.96 -18.13 -5.91
N LEU A 54 -0.86 -17.77 -6.53
CA LEU A 54 -0.35 -18.47 -7.71
C LEU A 54 0.08 -19.91 -7.36
N GLY A 55 0.73 -20.11 -6.21
CA GLY A 55 1.09 -21.43 -5.70
C GLY A 55 -0.15 -22.30 -5.44
N GLU A 56 -1.17 -21.76 -4.79
CA GLU A 56 -2.48 -22.41 -4.55
C GLU A 56 -3.19 -22.79 -5.85
N MET A 57 -3.04 -21.99 -6.91
CA MET A 57 -3.56 -22.30 -8.23
C MET A 57 -2.79 -23.39 -8.96
N GLY A 58 -1.66 -23.86 -8.44
CA GLY A 58 -0.83 -24.93 -9.00
C GLY A 58 0.28 -24.47 -9.93
N PHE A 59 0.64 -23.19 -9.97
CA PHE A 59 1.82 -22.70 -10.69
C PHE A 59 3.09 -22.95 -9.87
N ARG A 60 4.25 -23.06 -10.55
CA ARG A 60 5.55 -23.00 -9.91
C ARG A 60 5.98 -21.54 -9.77
N VAL A 61 6.27 -21.12 -8.55
CA VAL A 61 6.54 -19.71 -8.26
C VAL A 61 7.95 -19.55 -7.69
N PHE A 62 8.71 -18.60 -8.23
CA PHE A 62 9.98 -18.12 -7.69
C PHE A 62 9.77 -16.74 -7.10
N ASN A 63 9.80 -16.62 -5.79
CA ASN A 63 9.51 -15.37 -5.08
C ASN A 63 10.79 -14.76 -4.51
N PHE A 64 11.11 -13.52 -4.87
CA PHE A 64 12.36 -12.85 -4.53
C PHE A 64 12.16 -11.76 -3.48
N CYS A 65 12.98 -11.79 -2.44
CA CYS A 65 13.02 -10.85 -1.35
C CYS A 65 14.40 -10.21 -1.24
N ILE A 66 14.49 -8.89 -1.34
CA ILE A 66 15.73 -8.16 -1.13
C ILE A 66 16.21 -8.24 0.32
N GLN A 67 15.28 -8.33 1.26
CA GLN A 67 15.56 -8.46 2.68
C GLN A 67 15.86 -9.91 3.07
N ASP A 68 16.28 -10.11 4.30
CA ASP A 68 16.49 -11.43 4.90
C ASP A 68 15.16 -12.13 5.25
N SER A 69 14.08 -11.39 5.36
CA SER A 69 12.75 -11.91 5.65
C SER A 69 11.65 -11.07 4.99
N PRO A 70 10.59 -11.72 4.46
CA PRO A 70 9.37 -11.04 3.99
C PRO A 70 8.74 -10.10 5.01
N ARG A 71 8.87 -10.39 6.30
CA ARG A 71 8.32 -9.59 7.42
C ARG A 71 8.95 -8.21 7.55
N ARG A 72 10.05 -7.91 6.83
CA ARG A 72 10.70 -6.60 6.83
C ARG A 72 10.20 -5.65 5.74
N ALA A 73 9.17 -6.06 4.99
CA ALA A 73 8.54 -5.20 4.00
C ALA A 73 7.85 -3.99 4.66
N HIS A 74 7.78 -2.87 3.94
CA HIS A 74 7.15 -1.64 4.45
C HIS A 74 5.70 -1.84 4.90
N SER A 75 4.99 -2.83 4.35
CA SER A 75 3.62 -3.17 4.76
C SER A 75 3.45 -3.34 6.28
N ILE A 76 4.51 -3.77 7.01
CA ILE A 76 4.50 -3.91 8.47
C ILE A 76 4.25 -2.58 9.21
N ALA A 77 4.57 -1.46 8.58
CA ALA A 77 4.46 -0.14 9.18
C ALA A 77 3.08 0.52 9.01
N ALA A 78 2.18 -0.06 8.19
CA ALA A 78 0.83 0.45 8.01
C ALA A 78 -0.03 0.16 9.25
N GLN A 79 -0.73 1.16 9.77
CA GLN A 79 -1.36 1.09 11.09
C GLN A 79 -2.86 1.36 11.08
N GLY A 80 -3.33 2.30 10.26
CA GLY A 80 -4.69 2.84 10.33
C GLY A 80 -5.80 1.85 9.99
N GLY A 81 -5.71 1.17 8.87
CA GLY A 81 -6.72 0.25 8.39
C GLY A 81 -6.72 0.07 6.89
N ILE A 82 -7.66 -0.73 6.40
CA ILE A 82 -7.87 -1.01 4.99
C ILE A 82 -9.35 -0.78 4.62
N ASN A 83 -9.60 -0.08 3.53
CA ASN A 83 -10.94 0.24 3.07
C ASN A 83 -11.55 -0.87 2.21
N ALA A 84 -12.82 -1.19 2.46
CA ALA A 84 -13.61 -2.07 1.61
C ALA A 84 -15.09 -1.68 1.64
N ALA A 85 -15.77 -1.82 0.51
CA ALA A 85 -17.15 -1.39 0.31
C ALA A 85 -18.17 -2.45 0.82
N LYS A 86 -18.04 -2.88 2.09
CA LYS A 86 -18.94 -3.88 2.68
C LYS A 86 -20.26 -3.33 3.19
N ASN A 87 -20.34 -2.02 3.42
CA ASN A 87 -21.54 -1.33 3.89
C ASN A 87 -22.19 -1.97 5.14
N TYR A 88 -21.40 -2.41 6.10
CA TYR A 88 -21.90 -3.08 7.31
C TYR A 88 -22.75 -2.17 8.21
N GLN A 89 -22.47 -0.87 8.19
CA GLN A 89 -23.22 0.13 8.97
C GLN A 89 -24.47 0.64 8.24
N ASN A 90 -24.67 0.19 7.00
CA ASN A 90 -25.77 0.66 6.13
C ASN A 90 -25.83 2.20 6.01
N ASP A 91 -24.66 2.84 5.97
CA ASP A 91 -24.48 4.31 5.90
C ASP A 91 -24.32 4.81 4.45
N GLY A 92 -24.77 4.01 3.48
CA GLY A 92 -24.80 4.36 2.07
C GLY A 92 -23.47 4.14 1.35
N ASP A 93 -22.59 3.28 1.88
CA ASP A 93 -21.39 2.87 1.15
C ASP A 93 -21.71 1.90 0.01
N SER A 94 -20.87 1.92 -1.02
CA SER A 94 -21.00 1.04 -2.19
C SER A 94 -19.67 0.94 -2.94
N ILE A 95 -19.57 -0.04 -3.83
CA ILE A 95 -18.44 -0.18 -4.76
C ILE A 95 -18.24 1.12 -5.55
N TYR A 96 -19.33 1.69 -6.08
CA TYR A 96 -19.26 2.92 -6.86
C TYR A 96 -18.82 4.11 -5.99
N ARG A 97 -19.27 4.22 -4.75
CA ARG A 97 -18.86 5.27 -3.84
C ARG A 97 -17.37 5.16 -3.47
N LEU A 98 -16.89 3.96 -3.16
CA LEU A 98 -15.46 3.73 -2.91
C LEU A 98 -14.61 4.07 -4.15
N PHE A 99 -15.07 3.69 -5.33
CA PHE A 99 -14.44 4.06 -6.61
C PHE A 99 -14.39 5.59 -6.79
N TYR A 100 -15.52 6.26 -6.65
CA TYR A 100 -15.61 7.72 -6.81
C TYR A 100 -14.71 8.47 -5.82
N ASP A 101 -14.77 8.11 -4.54
CA ASP A 101 -13.97 8.74 -3.50
C ASP A 101 -12.46 8.56 -3.76
N THR A 102 -12.06 7.39 -4.27
CA THR A 102 -10.66 7.10 -4.60
C THR A 102 -10.19 7.90 -5.82
N VAL A 103 -11.00 8.00 -6.86
CA VAL A 103 -10.67 8.79 -8.06
C VAL A 103 -10.62 10.28 -7.71
N LYS A 104 -11.58 10.78 -6.96
CA LYS A 104 -11.64 12.17 -6.49
C LYS A 104 -10.45 12.51 -5.58
N GLY A 105 -10.14 11.65 -4.63
CA GLY A 105 -8.99 11.82 -3.72
C GLY A 105 -7.63 11.81 -4.45
N GLY A 106 -7.57 11.22 -5.64
CA GLY A 106 -6.42 11.23 -6.54
C GLY A 106 -6.47 12.35 -7.60
N ASP A 107 -7.22 13.43 -7.39
CA ASP A 107 -7.37 14.55 -8.34
C ASP A 107 -7.77 14.11 -9.76
N TYR A 108 -8.58 13.06 -9.88
CA TYR A 108 -9.06 12.50 -11.15
C TYR A 108 -7.93 12.05 -12.11
N ARG A 109 -6.75 11.72 -11.58
CA ARG A 109 -5.58 11.28 -12.36
C ARG A 109 -5.41 9.78 -12.39
N ALA A 110 -6.19 9.05 -11.59
CA ALA A 110 -6.11 7.60 -11.53
C ALA A 110 -6.72 6.96 -12.79
N ARG A 111 -6.29 5.73 -13.08
CA ARG A 111 -6.91 4.87 -14.07
C ARG A 111 -8.23 4.35 -13.54
N GLU A 112 -9.33 4.87 -13.99
CA GLU A 112 -10.67 4.56 -13.50
C GLU A 112 -10.98 3.06 -13.53
N ALA A 113 -10.68 2.37 -14.63
CA ALA A 113 -10.93 0.94 -14.73
C ALA A 113 -10.21 0.12 -13.65
N ASN A 114 -8.96 0.48 -13.31
CA ASN A 114 -8.19 -0.20 -12.27
C ASN A 114 -8.74 0.11 -10.87
N VAL A 115 -9.13 1.36 -10.63
CA VAL A 115 -9.72 1.78 -9.35
C VAL A 115 -11.08 1.11 -9.14
N TYR A 116 -11.90 1.05 -10.18
CA TYR A 116 -13.19 0.34 -10.10
C TYR A 116 -13.00 -1.14 -9.78
N ARG A 117 -12.04 -1.79 -10.46
CA ARG A 117 -11.72 -3.20 -10.16
C ARG A 117 -11.25 -3.41 -8.73
N LEU A 118 -10.44 -2.49 -8.20
CA LEU A 118 -10.01 -2.53 -6.80
C LEU A 118 -11.22 -2.44 -5.85
N ALA A 119 -12.15 -1.52 -6.13
CA ALA A 119 -13.37 -1.37 -5.34
C ALA A 119 -14.25 -2.62 -5.39
N GLU A 120 -14.41 -3.24 -6.56
CA GLU A 120 -15.16 -4.51 -6.72
C GLU A 120 -14.57 -5.64 -5.86
N VAL A 121 -13.25 -5.83 -5.88
CA VAL A 121 -12.61 -6.95 -5.18
C VAL A 121 -12.36 -6.67 -3.71
N SER A 122 -12.56 -5.45 -3.24
CA SER A 122 -12.23 -5.03 -1.87
C SER A 122 -12.91 -5.91 -0.81
N ASN A 123 -14.16 -6.30 -1.05
CA ASN A 123 -14.92 -7.16 -0.14
C ASN A 123 -14.31 -8.56 -0.03
N ASN A 124 -13.95 -9.16 -1.16
CA ASN A 124 -13.32 -10.47 -1.20
C ASN A 124 -11.93 -10.45 -0.54
N ILE A 125 -11.20 -9.34 -0.68
CA ILE A 125 -9.88 -9.17 -0.04
C ILE A 125 -10.02 -9.22 1.48
N ILE A 126 -11.01 -8.54 2.06
CA ILE A 126 -11.26 -8.60 3.52
C ILE A 126 -11.58 -10.04 3.94
N ASP A 127 -12.45 -10.73 3.23
CA ASP A 127 -12.81 -12.11 3.54
C ASP A 127 -11.61 -13.05 3.46
N GLN A 128 -10.76 -12.88 2.44
CA GLN A 128 -9.50 -13.62 2.32
C GLN A 128 -8.55 -13.33 3.48
N CYS A 129 -8.41 -12.08 3.90
CA CYS A 129 -7.57 -11.71 5.04
C CYS A 129 -8.09 -12.34 6.34
N VAL A 130 -9.41 -12.37 6.56
CA VAL A 130 -10.02 -13.08 7.70
C VAL A 130 -9.70 -14.57 7.65
N ALA A 131 -9.86 -15.21 6.49
CA ALA A 131 -9.54 -16.62 6.29
C ALA A 131 -8.04 -16.94 6.50
N GLN A 132 -7.15 -15.97 6.27
CA GLN A 132 -5.72 -16.05 6.55
C GLN A 132 -5.37 -15.82 8.02
N GLY A 133 -6.37 -15.56 8.89
CA GLY A 133 -6.19 -15.37 10.32
C GLY A 133 -5.85 -13.94 10.75
N VAL A 134 -6.12 -12.93 9.91
CA VAL A 134 -5.95 -11.52 10.30
C VAL A 134 -6.96 -11.16 11.39
N PRO A 135 -6.51 -10.73 12.59
CA PRO A 135 -7.37 -10.46 13.73
C PRO A 135 -7.94 -9.04 13.65
N PHE A 136 -8.81 -8.79 12.70
CA PHE A 136 -9.55 -7.54 12.64
C PHE A 136 -10.38 -7.33 13.91
N ALA A 137 -10.52 -6.07 14.32
CA ALA A 137 -11.44 -5.70 15.39
C ALA A 137 -12.87 -6.16 15.05
N ARG A 138 -13.60 -6.54 16.09
CA ARG A 138 -14.99 -7.02 15.94
C ARG A 138 -15.92 -6.24 16.84
N GLU A 139 -17.16 -6.10 16.39
CA GLU A 139 -18.28 -5.64 17.20
C GLU A 139 -18.70 -6.73 18.19
N TYR A 140 -19.48 -6.35 19.20
CA TYR A 140 -19.96 -7.28 20.21
C TYR A 140 -20.71 -8.49 19.62
N GLY A 141 -21.46 -8.27 18.54
CA GLY A 141 -22.18 -9.33 17.81
C GLY A 141 -21.30 -10.23 16.93
N GLY A 142 -19.96 -10.03 16.92
CA GLY A 142 -18.99 -10.86 16.18
C GLY A 142 -18.72 -10.45 14.74
N THR A 143 -19.45 -9.49 14.18
CA THR A 143 -19.16 -8.90 12.86
C THR A 143 -17.87 -8.07 12.91
N LEU A 144 -17.23 -7.86 11.77
CA LEU A 144 -16.03 -7.04 11.71
C LEU A 144 -16.37 -5.58 12.01
N ALA A 145 -15.64 -4.98 12.94
CA ALA A 145 -15.74 -3.55 13.22
C ALA A 145 -15.17 -2.74 12.06
N ASN A 146 -15.84 -1.66 11.71
CA ASN A 146 -15.36 -0.70 10.74
C ASN A 146 -15.63 0.73 11.20
N ARG A 147 -14.89 1.67 10.65
CA ARG A 147 -14.98 3.09 11.03
C ARG A 147 -14.75 4.00 9.83
N SER A 148 -15.20 5.25 9.96
CA SER A 148 -14.77 6.33 9.07
C SER A 148 -13.32 6.68 9.34
N PHE A 149 -12.52 6.87 8.28
CA PHE A 149 -11.09 7.13 8.41
C PHE A 149 -10.51 7.73 7.12
N GLY A 150 -9.51 8.61 7.26
CA GLY A 150 -8.76 9.12 6.11
C GLY A 150 -9.56 9.94 5.10
N GLY A 151 -10.57 10.71 5.55
CA GLY A 151 -11.42 11.52 4.68
C GLY A 151 -12.65 10.80 4.13
N ALA A 152 -12.85 9.52 4.45
CA ALA A 152 -14.10 8.81 4.13
C ALA A 152 -15.21 9.24 5.08
N GLN A 153 -16.37 9.60 4.53
CA GLN A 153 -17.56 9.99 5.32
C GLN A 153 -18.47 8.81 5.66
N VAL A 154 -18.04 7.59 5.33
CA VAL A 154 -18.74 6.34 5.62
C VAL A 154 -17.81 5.38 6.33
N SER A 155 -18.39 4.44 7.06
CA SER A 155 -17.67 3.44 7.85
C SER A 155 -17.23 2.29 6.98
N ARG A 156 -16.08 2.40 6.34
CA ARG A 156 -15.53 1.39 5.42
C ARG A 156 -14.13 0.88 5.77
N THR A 157 -13.52 1.41 6.83
CA THR A 157 -12.14 1.07 7.20
C THR A 157 -12.12 -0.04 8.22
N PHE A 158 -11.62 -1.20 7.84
CA PHE A 158 -11.38 -2.38 8.69
C PHE A 158 -9.98 -2.29 9.29
N TYR A 159 -9.82 -2.63 10.57
CA TYR A 159 -8.58 -2.35 11.30
C TYR A 159 -8.27 -3.40 12.36
N ALA A 160 -7.01 -3.48 12.75
CA ALA A 160 -6.50 -4.29 13.86
C ALA A 160 -5.72 -3.38 14.83
N LYS A 161 -6.42 -2.43 15.46
CA LYS A 161 -5.97 -1.52 16.55
C LYS A 161 -4.49 -1.12 16.47
N GLY A 162 -4.11 -0.32 15.48
CA GLY A 162 -2.74 0.20 15.29
C GLY A 162 -1.75 -0.78 14.66
N GLN A 163 -2.14 -2.03 14.41
CA GLN A 163 -1.28 -3.08 13.85
C GLN A 163 -1.79 -3.63 12.52
N THR A 164 -2.67 -2.93 11.82
CA THR A 164 -3.37 -3.46 10.64
C THR A 164 -2.41 -3.97 9.59
N GLY A 165 -1.41 -3.20 9.19
CA GLY A 165 -0.44 -3.62 8.18
C GLY A 165 0.43 -4.79 8.62
N GLN A 166 0.83 -4.82 9.89
CA GLN A 166 1.58 -5.94 10.46
C GLN A 166 0.75 -7.23 10.39
N GLN A 167 -0.50 -7.19 10.81
CA GLN A 167 -1.37 -8.37 10.82
C GLN A 167 -1.72 -8.84 9.40
N LEU A 168 -1.99 -7.91 8.47
CA LEU A 168 -2.17 -8.23 7.06
C LEU A 168 -0.93 -8.90 6.46
N LEU A 169 0.26 -8.36 6.75
CA LEU A 169 1.52 -8.93 6.26
C LEU A 169 1.77 -10.32 6.83
N LEU A 170 1.51 -10.54 8.12
CA LEU A 170 1.66 -11.85 8.76
C LEU A 170 0.67 -12.87 8.18
N GLY A 171 -0.58 -12.49 7.90
CA GLY A 171 -1.56 -13.34 7.23
C GLY A 171 -1.10 -13.75 5.83
N ALA A 172 -0.65 -12.80 5.01
CA ALA A 172 -0.11 -13.08 3.68
C ALA A 172 1.19 -13.91 3.74
N TYR A 173 2.05 -13.64 4.71
CA TYR A 173 3.28 -14.42 4.91
C TYR A 173 2.99 -15.86 5.36
N SER A 174 1.98 -16.07 6.20
CA SER A 174 1.55 -17.41 6.60
C SER A 174 1.01 -18.20 5.39
N ALA A 175 0.21 -17.56 4.53
CA ALA A 175 -0.24 -18.17 3.27
C ALA A 175 0.93 -18.51 2.34
N LEU A 176 1.88 -17.59 2.18
CA LEU A 176 3.11 -17.81 1.41
C LEU A 176 3.92 -18.99 1.98
N SER A 177 4.11 -19.03 3.30
CA SER A 177 4.90 -20.08 3.97
C SER A 177 4.29 -21.47 3.79
N ARG A 178 2.94 -21.57 3.77
CA ARG A 178 2.28 -22.83 3.43
C ARG A 178 2.64 -23.31 2.03
N GLN A 179 2.70 -22.41 1.05
CA GLN A 179 3.06 -22.75 -0.32
C GLN A 179 4.56 -23.06 -0.47
N VAL A 180 5.41 -22.42 0.32
CA VAL A 180 6.85 -22.79 0.41
C VAL A 180 6.97 -24.21 0.99
N GLY A 181 6.26 -24.52 2.08
CA GLY A 181 6.23 -25.86 2.66
C GLY A 181 5.68 -26.93 1.72
N ALA A 182 4.69 -26.59 0.90
CA ALA A 182 4.13 -27.47 -0.12
C ALA A 182 5.01 -27.62 -1.37
N GLY A 183 6.10 -26.84 -1.48
CA GLY A 183 7.03 -26.88 -2.62
C GLY A 183 6.55 -26.21 -3.91
N THR A 184 5.39 -25.55 -3.91
CA THR A 184 4.87 -24.79 -5.06
C THR A 184 5.53 -23.43 -5.22
N VAL A 185 6.03 -22.86 -4.11
CA VAL A 185 6.76 -21.60 -4.09
C VAL A 185 8.20 -21.83 -3.58
N LYS A 186 9.17 -21.34 -4.33
CA LYS A 186 10.57 -21.26 -3.87
C LYS A 186 10.88 -19.81 -3.50
N LEU A 187 11.21 -19.58 -2.23
CA LEU A 187 11.54 -18.26 -1.70
C LEU A 187 13.04 -18.01 -1.73
N TYR A 188 13.45 -16.90 -2.33
CA TYR A 188 14.82 -16.41 -2.40
C TYR A 188 14.95 -15.13 -1.56
N THR A 189 15.53 -15.22 -0.38
CA THR A 189 15.83 -14.08 0.48
C THR A 189 17.22 -13.55 0.21
N ARG A 190 17.42 -12.23 0.41
CA ARG A 190 18.68 -11.52 0.12
C ARG A 190 19.08 -11.59 -1.36
N TYR A 191 18.07 -11.47 -2.23
CA TYR A 191 18.26 -11.35 -3.68
C TYR A 191 17.74 -10.02 -4.18
N GLU A 192 18.59 -9.24 -4.83
CA GLU A 192 18.22 -7.99 -5.48
C GLU A 192 18.00 -8.23 -6.98
N MET A 193 16.81 -7.88 -7.48
CA MET A 193 16.57 -7.87 -8.92
C MET A 193 17.29 -6.68 -9.54
N LEU A 194 18.21 -6.95 -10.46
CA LEU A 194 18.94 -5.94 -11.21
C LEU A 194 18.26 -5.58 -12.52
N ASP A 195 17.71 -6.59 -13.22
CA ASP A 195 17.18 -6.39 -14.55
C ASP A 195 16.10 -7.41 -14.92
N VAL A 196 15.20 -7.00 -15.84
CA VAL A 196 14.24 -7.88 -16.50
C VAL A 196 14.81 -8.37 -17.83
N VAL A 197 14.66 -9.67 -18.10
CA VAL A 197 15.09 -10.27 -19.37
C VAL A 197 13.94 -10.27 -20.35
N LEU A 198 14.13 -9.64 -21.50
CA LEU A 198 13.19 -9.64 -22.61
C LEU A 198 13.66 -10.60 -23.71
N VAL A 199 12.73 -11.43 -24.18
CA VAL A 199 12.91 -12.27 -25.38
C VAL A 199 11.70 -12.02 -26.27
N ASP A 200 11.90 -11.61 -27.50
CA ASP A 200 10.86 -11.25 -28.47
C ASP A 200 9.84 -10.25 -27.88
N GLY A 201 10.32 -9.24 -27.17
CA GLY A 201 9.50 -8.19 -26.55
C GLY A 201 8.67 -8.66 -25.33
N ARG A 202 8.88 -9.87 -24.83
CA ARG A 202 8.19 -10.43 -23.66
C ARG A 202 9.13 -10.62 -22.49
N ALA A 203 8.68 -10.31 -21.29
CA ALA A 203 9.41 -10.59 -20.06
C ALA A 203 9.48 -12.12 -19.85
N ARG A 204 10.70 -12.64 -19.88
CA ARG A 204 10.98 -14.08 -19.81
C ARG A 204 11.88 -14.47 -18.64
N GLY A 205 12.16 -13.56 -17.76
CA GLY A 205 12.98 -13.83 -16.59
C GLY A 205 13.57 -12.56 -15.99
N ILE A 206 14.45 -12.76 -15.03
CA ILE A 206 15.19 -11.69 -14.37
C ILE A 206 16.67 -12.04 -14.23
N ILE A 207 17.50 -11.01 -14.07
CA ILE A 207 18.84 -11.11 -13.53
C ILE A 207 18.77 -10.60 -12.09
N ALA A 208 19.25 -11.42 -11.17
CA ALA A 208 19.29 -11.05 -9.75
C ALA A 208 20.69 -11.26 -9.17
N LYS A 209 21.02 -10.43 -8.18
CA LYS A 209 22.25 -10.54 -7.40
C LYS A 209 21.94 -11.20 -6.06
N ASN A 210 22.64 -12.25 -5.75
CA ASN A 210 22.67 -12.82 -4.41
C ASN A 210 23.52 -11.89 -3.52
N LEU A 211 22.88 -11.23 -2.56
CA LEU A 211 23.52 -10.24 -1.70
C LEU A 211 24.46 -10.84 -0.64
N VAL A 212 24.41 -12.17 -0.43
CA VAL A 212 25.34 -12.87 0.47
C VAL A 212 26.65 -13.21 -0.25
N THR A 213 26.53 -13.74 -1.47
CA THR A 213 27.69 -14.25 -2.22
C THR A 213 28.24 -13.25 -3.24
N GLY A 214 27.47 -12.21 -3.57
CA GLY A 214 27.78 -11.25 -4.64
C GLY A 214 27.55 -11.79 -6.06
N LYS A 215 27.17 -13.05 -6.22
CA LYS A 215 26.98 -13.68 -7.54
C LYS A 215 25.78 -13.13 -8.28
N LEU A 216 25.94 -12.99 -9.60
CA LEU A 216 24.86 -12.71 -10.53
C LEU A 216 24.25 -14.03 -11.02
N GLU A 217 22.93 -14.13 -10.90
CA GLU A 217 22.19 -15.33 -11.29
C GLU A 217 21.06 -14.96 -12.25
N ARG A 218 20.75 -15.88 -13.17
CA ARG A 218 19.69 -15.73 -14.17
C ARG A 218 18.54 -16.68 -13.82
N PHE A 219 17.34 -16.15 -13.84
CA PHE A 219 16.12 -16.92 -13.58
C PHE A 219 15.17 -16.76 -14.76
N ALA A 220 14.84 -17.88 -15.40
CA ALA A 220 13.87 -17.89 -16.50
C ALA A 220 12.45 -18.14 -15.97
N ALA A 221 11.45 -17.53 -16.62
CA ALA A 221 10.05 -17.72 -16.30
C ALA A 221 9.13 -17.41 -17.50
N HIS A 222 7.89 -17.87 -17.41
CA HIS A 222 6.86 -17.58 -18.40
C HIS A 222 6.20 -16.21 -18.16
N ALA A 223 6.20 -15.73 -16.92
CA ALA A 223 5.72 -14.41 -16.53
C ALA A 223 6.54 -13.85 -15.37
N VAL A 224 6.60 -12.50 -15.29
CA VAL A 224 7.29 -11.78 -14.21
C VAL A 224 6.30 -10.78 -13.61
N VAL A 225 6.11 -10.87 -12.30
CA VAL A 225 5.29 -9.95 -11.50
C VAL A 225 6.22 -9.07 -10.67
N ILE A 226 6.12 -7.76 -10.83
CA ILE A 226 6.86 -6.79 -10.03
C ILE A 226 5.94 -6.28 -8.91
N ALA A 227 6.29 -6.59 -7.66
CA ALA A 227 5.54 -6.28 -6.46
C ALA A 227 6.44 -5.64 -5.37
N THR A 228 7.33 -4.75 -5.79
CA THR A 228 8.42 -4.19 -4.97
C THR A 228 8.02 -2.96 -4.15
N GLY A 229 6.74 -2.64 -4.11
CA GLY A 229 6.21 -1.50 -3.35
C GLY A 229 6.50 -0.16 -4.03
N GLY A 230 6.45 0.90 -3.23
CA GLY A 230 6.63 2.27 -3.70
C GLY A 230 8.10 2.72 -3.77
N TYR A 231 8.30 4.02 -3.98
CA TYR A 231 9.59 4.64 -4.20
C TYR A 231 9.85 5.87 -3.30
N GLY A 232 9.23 5.90 -2.13
CA GLY A 232 9.36 7.02 -1.20
C GLY A 232 10.81 7.37 -0.84
N ASN A 233 11.72 6.39 -0.80
CA ASN A 233 13.13 6.61 -0.48
C ASN A 233 13.98 7.19 -1.62
N THR A 234 13.38 7.55 -2.75
CA THR A 234 14.03 8.43 -3.74
C THR A 234 14.00 9.89 -3.31
N TYR A 235 13.22 10.23 -2.29
CA TYR A 235 13.06 11.57 -1.76
C TYR A 235 13.71 11.70 -0.38
N PHE A 236 14.18 12.91 -0.07
CA PHE A 236 14.71 13.24 1.24
C PHE A 236 13.64 13.15 2.33
N LEU A 237 13.98 12.66 3.49
CA LEU A 237 13.10 12.48 4.65
C LEU A 237 11.85 11.61 4.36
N SER A 238 12.07 10.47 3.73
CA SER A 238 11.01 9.50 3.51
C SER A 238 10.47 8.89 4.81
N THR A 239 9.19 8.55 4.81
CA THR A 239 8.54 7.73 5.84
C THR A 239 8.49 6.25 5.47
N ASN A 240 8.98 5.86 4.28
CA ASN A 240 8.98 4.48 3.80
C ASN A 240 10.20 3.69 4.30
N ALA A 241 10.06 2.36 4.32
CA ALA A 241 11.20 1.47 4.57
C ALA A 241 12.28 1.66 3.51
N MET A 242 13.55 1.47 3.88
CA MET A 242 14.71 1.73 3.01
C MET A 242 14.69 0.97 1.68
N ALA A 243 14.04 -0.19 1.63
CA ALA A 243 13.88 -0.97 0.41
C ALA A 243 12.85 -0.41 -0.59
N CYS A 244 12.10 0.65 -0.23
CA CYS A 244 11.17 1.34 -1.15
C CYS A 244 11.95 2.34 -2.04
N ASN A 245 12.83 1.82 -2.91
CA ASN A 245 13.81 2.59 -3.67
C ASN A 245 13.62 2.56 -5.20
N VAL A 246 12.55 1.89 -5.68
CA VAL A 246 12.14 1.80 -7.09
C VAL A 246 13.11 1.08 -8.05
N THR A 247 14.24 0.58 -7.62
CA THR A 247 15.30 0.04 -8.49
C THR A 247 14.78 -1.00 -9.51
N ALA A 248 14.04 -2.01 -9.03
CA ALA A 248 13.50 -3.07 -9.89
C ALA A 248 12.43 -2.56 -10.88
N ALA A 249 11.50 -1.71 -10.42
CA ALA A 249 10.47 -1.13 -11.30
C ALA A 249 11.09 -0.22 -12.36
N MET A 250 12.16 0.52 -12.01
CA MET A 250 12.86 1.41 -12.93
C MET A 250 13.67 0.65 -13.99
N SER A 251 14.21 -0.53 -13.67
CA SER A 251 14.85 -1.38 -14.68
C SER A 251 13.82 -1.85 -15.73
N CYS A 252 12.62 -2.19 -15.30
CA CYS A 252 11.53 -2.53 -16.21
C CYS A 252 11.09 -1.33 -17.07
N TYR A 253 10.99 -0.14 -16.47
CA TYR A 253 10.65 1.08 -17.19
C TYR A 253 11.66 1.40 -18.29
N ARG A 254 12.95 1.33 -18.01
CA ARG A 254 14.02 1.53 -19.00
C ARG A 254 13.95 0.54 -20.16
N LYS A 255 13.32 -0.60 -20.00
CA LYS A 255 13.06 -1.61 -21.03
C LYS A 255 11.68 -1.52 -21.68
N GLY A 256 10.97 -0.44 -21.46
CA GLY A 256 9.72 -0.13 -22.15
C GLY A 256 8.45 -0.47 -21.38
N ALA A 257 8.52 -0.89 -20.13
CA ALA A 257 7.34 -0.99 -19.28
C ALA A 257 6.79 0.41 -18.98
N MET A 258 5.46 0.53 -18.94
CA MET A 258 4.84 1.81 -18.58
C MET A 258 4.90 2.02 -17.07
N PHE A 259 5.12 3.27 -16.67
CA PHE A 259 5.08 3.70 -15.28
C PHE A 259 3.87 4.62 -15.09
N ALA A 260 2.91 4.22 -14.25
CA ALA A 260 1.68 4.98 -14.06
C ALA A 260 1.78 5.86 -12.79
N ASN A 261 1.19 7.05 -12.87
CA ASN A 261 1.02 7.97 -11.73
C ASN A 261 2.31 8.29 -10.95
N PRO A 262 3.41 8.66 -11.59
CA PRO A 262 4.70 8.89 -10.91
C PRO A 262 4.66 10.10 -9.96
N ALA A 263 3.68 10.98 -10.09
CA ALA A 263 3.48 12.12 -9.20
C ALA A 263 2.82 11.76 -7.86
N TYR A 264 2.31 10.54 -7.71
CA TYR A 264 1.67 10.10 -6.47
C TYR A 264 2.69 9.66 -5.43
N VAL A 265 3.27 10.65 -4.78
CA VAL A 265 4.18 10.46 -3.65
C VAL A 265 3.52 11.01 -2.41
N GLN A 266 3.52 10.23 -1.34
CA GLN A 266 2.93 10.61 -0.07
C GLN A 266 3.91 10.39 1.08
N ILE A 267 4.06 11.42 1.93
CA ILE A 267 4.71 11.32 3.23
C ILE A 267 3.61 11.11 4.27
N HIS A 268 3.84 10.23 5.24
CA HIS A 268 2.89 9.99 6.32
C HIS A 268 2.77 11.24 7.19
N PRO A 269 1.58 11.85 7.36
CA PRO A 269 1.44 13.14 8.03
C PRO A 269 1.60 13.04 9.56
N THR A 270 1.36 11.84 10.12
CA THR A 270 1.52 11.58 11.54
C THR A 270 2.87 10.90 11.76
N CYS A 271 3.91 11.72 11.91
CA CYS A 271 5.28 11.26 12.12
C CYS A 271 6.05 12.18 13.08
N ILE A 272 7.09 11.62 13.69
CA ILE A 272 8.04 12.37 14.53
C ILE A 272 9.20 12.83 13.66
N PRO A 273 9.64 14.09 13.78
CA PRO A 273 10.80 14.61 13.07
C PRO A 273 12.07 13.81 13.36
N VAL A 274 13.08 13.98 12.52
CA VAL A 274 14.41 13.42 12.74
C VAL A 274 15.07 14.15 13.92
N HIS A 275 15.59 13.38 14.87
CA HIS A 275 16.36 13.85 16.02
C HIS A 275 17.75 13.22 16.01
N GLY A 276 18.78 14.09 16.01
CA GLY A 276 20.17 13.68 16.06
C GLY A 276 20.68 12.98 14.79
N ASP A 277 21.96 12.67 14.79
CA ASP A 277 22.69 12.21 13.60
C ASP A 277 22.45 10.75 13.22
N LYS A 278 21.84 9.96 14.11
CA LYS A 278 21.64 8.51 13.90
C LYS A 278 20.30 8.16 13.28
N GLN A 279 19.37 9.09 13.21
CA GLN A 279 18.05 8.87 12.64
C GLN A 279 18.03 9.33 11.16
N SER A 280 17.94 8.38 10.24
CA SER A 280 18.01 8.66 8.79
C SER A 280 16.64 8.91 8.14
N LYS A 281 15.54 8.78 8.88
CA LYS A 281 14.18 8.96 8.35
C LYS A 281 13.20 9.35 9.44
N LEU A 282 12.03 9.86 9.02
CA LEU A 282 10.93 10.18 9.92
C LEU A 282 10.37 8.91 10.59
N THR A 283 10.05 8.98 11.87
CA THR A 283 9.41 7.88 12.61
C THR A 283 7.90 7.96 12.46
N LEU A 284 7.29 6.89 11.99
CA LEU A 284 5.84 6.81 11.84
C LEU A 284 5.14 6.71 13.21
N MET A 285 4.09 7.51 13.37
CA MET A 285 3.12 7.37 14.45
C MET A 285 1.80 6.84 13.87
N SER A 286 1.00 6.18 14.69
CA SER A 286 -0.31 5.70 14.24
C SER A 286 -1.21 6.86 13.83
N GLU A 287 -1.80 6.79 12.64
CA GLU A 287 -2.80 7.75 12.21
C GLU A 287 -4.10 7.64 13.03
N SER A 288 -4.28 6.55 13.79
CA SER A 288 -5.37 6.42 14.76
C SER A 288 -5.36 7.53 15.81
N LEU A 289 -4.21 8.16 16.07
CA LEU A 289 -4.13 9.36 16.91
C LEU A 289 -5.03 10.51 16.41
N ARG A 290 -5.30 10.57 15.11
CA ARG A 290 -6.21 11.57 14.54
C ARG A 290 -7.69 11.24 14.79
N ASN A 291 -8.02 9.97 15.05
CA ASN A 291 -9.35 9.54 15.45
C ASN A 291 -9.60 9.77 16.93
N ASP A 292 -8.59 9.51 17.75
CA ASP A 292 -8.73 9.45 19.21
C ASP A 292 -8.26 10.75 19.88
N GLY A 293 -7.65 11.65 19.12
CA GLY A 293 -7.11 12.93 19.59
C GLY A 293 -7.51 14.12 18.72
N ARG A 294 -7.06 15.29 19.12
CA ARG A 294 -7.29 16.54 18.41
C ARG A 294 -5.95 17.17 18.02
N ILE A 295 -5.88 17.69 16.77
CA ILE A 295 -4.70 18.37 16.25
C ILE A 295 -4.82 19.87 16.48
N TRP A 296 -3.84 20.44 17.09
CA TRP A 296 -3.81 21.88 17.37
C TRP A 296 -2.38 22.44 17.28
N VAL A 297 -2.31 23.77 17.17
CA VAL A 297 -1.08 24.55 17.31
C VAL A 297 -1.31 25.67 18.32
N PRO A 298 -0.27 26.19 19.01
CA PRO A 298 -0.41 27.38 19.84
C PRO A 298 -0.85 28.58 19.00
N LYS A 299 -1.72 29.41 19.55
CA LYS A 299 -2.09 30.70 18.94
C LYS A 299 -0.97 31.73 19.05
N LYS A 300 -0.19 31.64 20.12
CA LYS A 300 0.93 32.59 20.41
C LYS A 300 2.26 32.04 19.94
N LEU A 301 3.03 32.84 19.22
CA LEU A 301 4.37 32.46 18.72
C LEU A 301 5.34 32.13 19.85
N GLU A 302 5.22 32.84 20.99
CA GLU A 302 6.05 32.60 22.18
C GLU A 302 5.85 31.18 22.72
N ASP A 303 4.62 30.68 22.76
CA ASP A 303 4.30 29.31 23.18
C ASP A 303 4.84 28.29 22.20
N ALA A 304 4.74 28.55 20.90
CA ALA A 304 5.34 27.69 19.88
C ALA A 304 6.84 27.56 20.02
N LYS A 305 7.53 28.69 20.24
CA LYS A 305 8.99 28.73 20.50
C LYS A 305 9.37 28.01 21.80
N ALA A 306 8.57 28.17 22.86
CA ALA A 306 8.81 27.52 24.15
C ALA A 306 8.61 25.98 24.07
N LEU A 307 7.62 25.52 23.31
CA LEU A 307 7.43 24.09 23.02
C LEU A 307 8.59 23.52 22.20
N GLN A 308 9.03 24.24 21.16
CA GLN A 308 10.15 23.82 20.32
C GLN A 308 11.48 23.78 21.12
N ALA A 309 11.68 24.70 22.03
CA ALA A 309 12.85 24.75 22.93
C ALA A 309 12.77 23.73 24.09
N GLY A 310 11.62 23.04 24.25
CA GLY A 310 11.41 22.10 25.35
C GLY A 310 11.24 22.74 26.72
N THR A 311 11.03 24.06 26.80
CA THR A 311 10.83 24.80 28.04
C THR A 311 9.40 24.80 28.55
N LYS A 312 8.45 24.46 27.66
CA LYS A 312 7.04 24.19 27.97
C LYS A 312 6.62 22.85 27.42
N LYS A 313 5.58 22.23 27.99
CA LYS A 313 4.89 21.05 27.45
C LYS A 313 3.57 21.46 26.83
N GLY A 314 3.02 20.63 25.94
CA GLY A 314 1.71 20.88 25.36
C GLY A 314 0.58 20.97 26.40
N SER A 315 0.70 20.25 27.51
CA SER A 315 -0.21 20.34 28.65
C SER A 315 -0.25 21.72 29.33
N ASP A 316 0.82 22.48 29.21
CA ASP A 316 0.96 23.78 29.88
C ASP A 316 0.33 24.92 29.07
N ILE A 317 -0.16 24.64 27.87
CA ILE A 317 -0.86 25.59 27.01
C ILE A 317 -2.36 25.49 27.31
N PRO A 318 -3.00 26.60 27.80
CA PRO A 318 -4.44 26.62 28.04
C PRO A 318 -5.27 26.30 26.79
N GLU A 319 -6.48 25.79 26.98
CA GLU A 319 -7.36 25.39 25.86
C GLU A 319 -7.71 26.60 24.96
N GLU A 320 -7.92 27.76 25.54
CA GLU A 320 -8.19 29.00 24.83
C GLU A 320 -7.03 29.50 23.95
N ASP A 321 -5.80 29.10 24.26
CA ASP A 321 -4.60 29.43 23.49
C ASP A 321 -4.25 28.37 22.43
N ARG A 322 -5.08 27.36 22.24
CA ARG A 322 -4.95 26.33 21.21
C ARG A 322 -5.78 26.67 19.97
N ASP A 323 -5.20 26.57 18.78
CA ASP A 323 -5.91 26.64 17.50
C ASP A 323 -6.09 25.26 16.94
N TYR A 324 -7.31 24.74 16.97
CA TYR A 324 -7.72 23.49 16.35
C TYR A 324 -8.01 23.73 14.87
N TYR A 325 -7.01 24.10 14.12
CA TYR A 325 -7.11 24.65 12.77
C TYR A 325 -7.77 23.72 11.74
N LEU A 326 -7.67 22.38 11.86
CA LEU A 326 -8.35 21.45 10.97
C LEU A 326 -9.85 21.43 11.23
N GLU A 327 -10.27 21.40 12.49
CA GLU A 327 -11.69 21.43 12.87
C GLU A 327 -12.34 22.75 12.45
N ARG A 328 -11.63 23.86 12.65
CA ARG A 328 -12.12 25.20 12.28
C ARG A 328 -12.24 25.39 10.78
N ARG A 329 -11.29 24.88 9.98
CA ARG A 329 -11.26 25.05 8.51
C ARG A 329 -12.12 24.06 7.78
N TYR A 330 -12.25 22.84 8.31
CA TYR A 330 -12.90 21.71 7.65
C TYR A 330 -13.90 21.01 8.58
N PRO A 331 -14.98 21.69 8.97
CA PRO A 331 -15.88 21.18 10.02
C PRO A 331 -16.55 19.85 9.67
N ALA A 332 -16.72 19.52 8.37
CA ALA A 332 -17.28 18.25 7.94
C ALA A 332 -16.37 17.03 8.20
N PHE A 333 -15.06 17.24 8.30
CA PHE A 333 -14.06 16.17 8.47
C PHE A 333 -13.27 16.30 9.77
N GLY A 334 -13.12 17.50 10.28
CA GLY A 334 -12.29 17.80 11.44
C GLY A 334 -10.86 17.28 11.29
N ASN A 335 -10.39 16.54 12.27
CA ASN A 335 -9.05 15.92 12.25
C ASN A 335 -8.89 14.83 11.19
N LEU A 336 -9.97 14.32 10.60
CA LEU A 336 -9.97 13.21 9.65
C LEU A 336 -9.97 13.67 8.18
N VAL A 337 -9.64 14.93 7.91
CA VAL A 337 -9.43 15.40 6.53
C VAL A 337 -8.40 14.54 5.79
N PRO A 338 -8.50 14.43 4.45
CA PRO A 338 -7.50 13.73 3.64
C PRO A 338 -6.08 14.22 3.96
N ARG A 339 -5.10 13.33 3.80
CA ARG A 339 -3.71 13.59 4.19
C ARG A 339 -3.08 14.79 3.50
N ASP A 340 -3.36 14.97 2.22
CA ASP A 340 -2.88 16.10 1.43
C ASP A 340 -3.45 17.43 1.93
N VAL A 341 -4.74 17.45 2.30
CA VAL A 341 -5.40 18.62 2.91
C VAL A 341 -4.78 18.93 4.27
N ALA A 342 -4.61 17.92 5.14
CA ALA A 342 -3.98 18.10 6.44
C ALA A 342 -2.55 18.63 6.32
N SER A 343 -1.78 18.11 5.35
CA SER A 343 -0.38 18.52 5.12
C SER A 343 -0.29 19.97 4.64
N ARG A 344 -1.14 20.39 3.72
CA ARG A 344 -1.18 21.79 3.25
C ARG A 344 -1.59 22.73 4.38
N ALA A 345 -2.63 22.37 5.15
CA ALA A 345 -3.07 23.18 6.28
C ALA A 345 -2.01 23.29 7.39
N ALA A 346 -1.27 22.20 7.65
CA ALA A 346 -0.16 22.22 8.60
C ALA A 346 0.96 23.14 8.12
N LYS A 347 1.36 23.04 6.85
CA LYS A 347 2.40 23.90 6.28
C LYS A 347 2.04 25.39 6.42
N GLU A 348 0.84 25.80 6.07
CA GLU A 348 0.37 27.18 6.21
C GLU A 348 0.39 27.69 7.66
N ARG A 349 0.39 26.79 8.66
CA ARG A 349 0.48 27.17 10.07
C ARG A 349 1.93 27.20 10.58
N CYS A 350 2.85 26.54 9.88
CA CYS A 350 4.28 26.54 10.20
C CYS A 350 5.03 27.69 9.53
N ASP A 351 4.57 28.15 8.36
CA ASP A 351 5.08 29.30 7.64
C ASP A 351 4.54 30.62 8.27
#